data_f92df14298ac46b8fc506b3a68d6dce4
#
_entry.id   f92df14298ac46b8fc506b3a68d6dce4
#
_cell.length_a   1.000
_cell.length_b   1.000
_cell.length_c   1.000
_cell.angle_alpha   90.00
_cell.angle_beta   90.00
_cell.angle_gamma   90.00
#
_symmetry.space_group_name_H-M   'P 1'
#
loop_
_entity.id
_entity.type
_entity.pdbx_description
1 polymer ?
#
loop_
_entity_poly.entity_id
_entity_poly.type
_entity_poly.pdbx_seq_one_letter_code
_entity_poly.pdbx_strand_id
1 'polypeptide(L)'
;MKEFDYSLVKNPEYFKDGRMEAHSDHITYANVEEASAGETSYRHSLNGIWKFHYARNYGNTIKGFEREDYSCKDWDDIRVPAHIQMEGYDAPQYANVQYPWEGHEDIHPGEIPEHFNPVASYVKYFTVPEQMKGKRLFISFQGAESGIALWLNGQFVGYSEDSFTPSEFELTDYVKEGENKLAAQVFKWTASSWCEDQDFFRFSGIFREVYLYPVPDV
;
A
#
# COMPACT_ATOMS: atom_id res chain seq x y z
N MET A 1 -15.90 9.29 11.68
CA MET A 1 -14.76 9.10 10.78
C MET A 1 -14.50 7.60 10.72
N LYS A 2 -14.29 7.05 9.54
CA LYS A 2 -14.03 5.60 9.38
C LYS A 2 -12.62 5.32 9.90
N GLU A 3 -12.44 4.25 10.65
CA GLU A 3 -11.16 3.83 11.22
C GLU A 3 -10.80 2.44 10.69
N PHE A 4 -9.51 2.17 10.56
CA PHE A 4 -9.01 0.85 10.19
C PHE A 4 -9.07 -0.08 11.40
N ASP A 5 -9.67 -1.24 11.23
CA ASP A 5 -9.70 -2.30 12.24
C ASP A 5 -8.83 -3.48 11.78
N TYR A 6 -7.66 -3.63 12.41
CA TYR A 6 -6.74 -4.73 12.10
C TYR A 6 -7.34 -6.12 12.32
N SER A 7 -8.34 -6.27 13.18
CA SER A 7 -8.98 -7.57 13.42
C SER A 7 -9.66 -8.13 12.16
N LEU A 8 -9.97 -7.25 11.19
CA LEU A 8 -10.58 -7.63 9.91
C LEU A 8 -9.59 -8.22 8.91
N VAL A 9 -8.28 -8.02 9.09
CA VAL A 9 -7.23 -8.52 8.15
C VAL A 9 -7.24 -10.05 8.03
N LYS A 10 -7.76 -10.76 9.03
CA LYS A 10 -7.93 -12.22 8.99
C LYS A 10 -9.27 -12.68 8.40
N ASN A 11 -10.18 -11.76 8.11
CA ASN A 11 -11.50 -12.08 7.58
C ASN A 11 -11.46 -12.16 6.06
N PRO A 12 -11.66 -13.34 5.42
CA PRO A 12 -11.60 -13.48 3.97
C PRO A 12 -12.70 -12.72 3.21
N GLU A 13 -13.75 -12.28 3.92
CA GLU A 13 -14.79 -11.43 3.32
C GLU A 13 -14.40 -9.94 3.32
N TYR A 14 -13.35 -9.55 4.07
CA TYR A 14 -12.83 -8.17 4.14
C TYR A 14 -11.49 -8.06 3.40
N PHE A 15 -11.49 -8.22 2.10
CA PHE A 15 -10.29 -8.14 1.26
C PHE A 15 -10.14 -6.78 0.54
N LYS A 16 -11.15 -5.93 0.61
CA LYS A 16 -11.11 -4.55 0.08
C LYS A 16 -12.03 -3.63 0.85
N ASP A 17 -11.60 -2.39 0.98
CA ASP A 17 -12.38 -1.31 1.54
C ASP A 17 -11.92 0.02 0.93
N GLY A 18 -12.81 0.77 0.29
CA GLY A 18 -12.48 2.01 -0.42
C GLY A 18 -11.61 1.83 -1.66
N ARG A 19 -11.16 0.62 -1.98
CA ARG A 19 -10.44 0.30 -3.22
C ARG A 19 -11.38 0.34 -4.41
N MET A 20 -10.90 0.89 -5.51
CA MET A 20 -11.59 0.81 -6.80
C MET A 20 -11.78 -0.64 -7.25
N GLU A 21 -12.81 -0.90 -8.03
CA GLU A 21 -12.96 -2.19 -8.69
C GLU A 21 -11.82 -2.39 -9.69
N ALA A 22 -11.35 -3.64 -9.82
CA ALA A 22 -10.34 -4.00 -10.79
C ALA A 22 -10.81 -3.68 -12.21
N HIS A 23 -9.94 -3.08 -13.00
CA HIS A 23 -10.22 -2.68 -14.39
C HIS A 23 -8.97 -2.90 -15.25
N SER A 24 -9.13 -2.86 -16.56
CA SER A 24 -8.01 -2.90 -17.49
C SER A 24 -7.20 -1.61 -17.40
N ASP A 25 -5.88 -1.72 -17.60
CA ASP A 25 -4.99 -0.57 -17.65
C ASP A 25 -5.42 0.41 -18.75
N HIS A 26 -5.34 1.69 -18.42
CA HIS A 26 -5.52 2.78 -19.36
C HIS A 26 -4.59 3.92 -19.00
N ILE A 27 -4.23 4.71 -19.99
CA ILE A 27 -3.43 5.92 -19.81
C ILE A 27 -4.29 7.11 -20.24
N THR A 28 -4.44 8.06 -19.33
CA THR A 28 -5.12 9.32 -19.62
C THR A 28 -4.07 10.35 -20.04
N TYR A 29 -4.37 11.12 -21.09
CA TYR A 29 -3.52 12.17 -21.61
C TYR A 29 -4.23 13.53 -21.48
N ALA A 30 -3.47 14.58 -21.23
CA ALA A 30 -4.03 15.92 -21.10
C ALA A 30 -4.45 16.52 -22.46
N ASN A 31 -3.84 16.06 -23.56
CA ASN A 31 -4.08 16.54 -24.91
C ASN A 31 -3.63 15.51 -25.96
N VAL A 32 -3.90 15.80 -27.23
CA VAL A 32 -3.57 14.93 -28.38
C VAL A 32 -2.07 14.84 -28.62
N GLU A 33 -1.32 15.87 -28.32
CA GLU A 33 0.13 15.95 -28.46
C GLU A 33 0.79 14.94 -27.50
N GLU A 34 0.38 14.91 -26.23
CA GLU A 34 0.84 13.92 -25.25
C GLU A 34 0.49 12.50 -25.69
N ALA A 35 -0.74 12.28 -26.15
CA ALA A 35 -1.19 10.97 -26.62
C ALA A 35 -0.35 10.50 -27.83
N SER A 36 0.00 11.42 -28.73
CA SER A 36 0.84 11.12 -29.90
C SER A 36 2.29 10.82 -29.54
N ALA A 37 2.81 11.47 -28.47
CA ALA A 37 4.14 11.22 -27.95
C ALA A 37 4.24 9.97 -27.07
N GLY A 38 3.10 9.47 -26.57
CA GLY A 38 3.05 8.37 -25.60
C GLY A 38 3.52 8.76 -24.19
N GLU A 39 3.58 10.05 -23.90
CA GLU A 39 3.99 10.61 -22.60
C GLU A 39 2.83 11.38 -21.98
N THR A 40 2.56 11.19 -20.69
CA THR A 40 1.45 11.86 -20.02
C THR A 40 1.91 12.70 -18.82
N SER A 41 1.41 13.94 -18.75
CA SER A 41 1.53 14.81 -17.57
C SER A 41 0.57 14.40 -16.44
N TYR A 42 -0.36 13.49 -16.71
CA TYR A 42 -1.35 12.98 -15.76
C TYR A 42 -0.88 11.76 -14.95
N ARG A 43 0.41 11.47 -14.96
CA ARG A 43 1.03 10.47 -14.09
C ARG A 43 2.14 11.11 -13.27
N HIS A 44 1.98 11.17 -11.97
CA HIS A 44 2.97 11.71 -11.05
C HIS A 44 3.51 10.62 -10.14
N SER A 45 4.77 10.25 -10.35
CA SER A 45 5.43 9.19 -9.57
C SER A 45 5.65 9.63 -8.13
N LEU A 46 5.32 8.75 -7.20
CA LEU A 46 5.67 8.86 -5.78
C LEU A 46 6.85 7.93 -5.41
N ASN A 47 7.46 7.27 -6.39
CA ASN A 47 8.65 6.46 -6.18
C ASN A 47 9.79 7.27 -5.53
N GLY A 48 10.77 6.56 -4.98
CA GLY A 48 11.94 7.16 -4.35
C GLY A 48 12.01 6.85 -2.86
N ILE A 49 12.49 7.78 -2.06
CA ILE A 49 12.69 7.56 -0.62
C ILE A 49 11.42 7.88 0.15
N TRP A 50 11.03 6.94 1.02
CA TRP A 50 9.93 7.06 1.97
C TRP A 50 10.46 6.88 3.39
N LYS A 51 9.82 7.49 4.38
CA LYS A 51 10.05 7.16 5.79
C LYS A 51 9.47 5.78 6.10
N PHE A 52 10.18 5.02 6.93
CA PHE A 52 9.90 3.60 7.13
C PHE A 52 10.07 3.17 8.58
N HIS A 53 9.16 2.32 9.05
CA HIS A 53 9.27 1.64 10.33
C HIS A 53 8.86 0.18 10.19
N TYR A 54 9.77 -0.72 10.55
CA TYR A 54 9.53 -2.16 10.59
C TYR A 54 9.01 -2.59 11.97
N ALA A 55 7.98 -3.42 11.98
CA ALA A 55 7.52 -4.10 13.18
C ALA A 55 7.36 -5.60 12.92
N ARG A 56 7.77 -6.43 13.89
CA ARG A 56 7.67 -7.89 13.77
C ARG A 56 6.22 -8.39 13.71
N ASN A 57 5.30 -7.65 14.31
CA ASN A 57 3.85 -7.89 14.27
C ASN A 57 3.08 -6.60 14.53
N TYR A 58 1.78 -6.63 14.37
CA TYR A 58 0.91 -5.46 14.55
C TYR A 58 0.94 -4.87 15.97
N GLY A 59 1.14 -5.72 16.99
CA GLY A 59 1.27 -5.27 18.38
C GLY A 59 2.47 -4.35 18.63
N ASN A 60 3.53 -4.51 17.82
CA ASN A 60 4.76 -3.72 17.90
C ASN A 60 4.74 -2.48 17.00
N THR A 61 3.68 -2.23 16.23
CA THR A 61 3.60 -1.04 15.37
C THR A 61 3.42 0.24 16.19
N ILE A 62 3.92 1.34 15.65
CA ILE A 62 3.68 2.68 16.23
C ILE A 62 2.25 3.09 15.90
N LYS A 63 1.43 3.28 16.91
CA LYS A 63 0.04 3.71 16.76
C LYS A 63 -0.04 5.22 16.57
N GLY A 64 -0.97 5.67 15.72
CA GLY A 64 -1.18 7.10 15.46
C GLY A 64 -0.11 7.73 14.56
N PHE A 65 0.74 6.92 13.93
CA PHE A 65 1.79 7.42 13.02
C PHE A 65 1.21 8.11 11.77
N GLU A 66 0.00 7.75 11.39
CA GLU A 66 -0.75 8.30 10.26
C GLU A 66 -1.19 9.75 10.52
N ARG A 67 -1.28 10.17 11.78
CA ARG A 67 -1.73 11.50 12.17
C ARG A 67 -0.79 12.58 11.62
N GLU A 68 -1.34 13.71 11.26
CA GLU A 68 -0.58 14.83 10.69
C GLU A 68 0.47 15.39 11.68
N ASP A 69 0.15 15.42 12.96
CA ASP A 69 1.02 15.94 14.02
C ASP A 69 2.14 14.94 14.43
N TYR A 70 2.09 13.69 13.97
CA TYR A 70 3.14 12.72 14.27
C TYR A 70 4.36 12.92 13.37
N SER A 71 5.55 13.09 13.98
CA SER A 71 6.81 13.27 13.27
C SER A 71 7.51 11.94 13.01
N CYS A 72 7.77 11.64 11.74
CA CYS A 72 8.55 10.47 11.32
C CYS A 72 10.05 10.80 11.09
N LYS A 73 10.57 11.93 11.60
CA LYS A 73 11.95 12.38 11.31
C LYS A 73 13.03 11.36 11.71
N ASP A 74 12.78 10.60 12.78
CA ASP A 74 13.71 9.62 13.35
C ASP A 74 13.46 8.19 12.81
N TRP A 75 12.56 8.02 11.83
CA TRP A 75 12.31 6.77 11.12
C TRP A 75 13.41 6.52 10.10
N ASP A 76 13.60 5.26 9.76
CA ASP A 76 14.47 4.86 8.67
C ASP A 76 13.99 5.43 7.33
N ASP A 77 14.87 5.39 6.35
CA ASP A 77 14.58 5.71 4.97
C ASP A 77 14.60 4.42 4.14
N ILE A 78 13.58 4.18 3.34
CA ILE A 78 13.50 3.01 2.45
C ILE A 78 13.19 3.44 1.02
N ARG A 79 13.70 2.70 0.04
CA ARG A 79 13.30 2.88 -1.36
C ARG A 79 11.92 2.30 -1.61
N VAL A 80 11.14 2.99 -2.42
CA VAL A 80 9.90 2.49 -3.03
C VAL A 80 10.02 2.71 -4.54
N PRO A 81 9.85 1.70 -5.37
CA PRO A 81 9.50 0.31 -5.02
C PRO A 81 10.66 -0.52 -4.48
N ALA A 82 10.38 -1.39 -3.52
CA ALA A 82 11.29 -2.45 -3.07
C ALA A 82 10.55 -3.50 -2.23
N HIS A 83 11.06 -4.72 -2.23
CA HIS A 83 10.75 -5.69 -1.18
C HIS A 83 11.57 -5.34 0.06
N ILE A 84 10.95 -5.29 1.24
CA ILE A 84 11.64 -4.91 2.48
C ILE A 84 12.78 -5.85 2.83
N GLN A 85 12.68 -7.13 2.45
CA GLN A 85 13.71 -8.14 2.67
C GLN A 85 15.00 -7.82 1.90
N MET A 86 14.90 -7.15 0.75
CA MET A 86 16.04 -6.71 -0.04
C MET A 86 16.67 -5.40 0.47
N GLU A 87 15.96 -4.71 1.36
CA GLU A 87 16.43 -3.47 2.02
C GLU A 87 16.97 -3.75 3.44
N GLY A 88 17.08 -5.03 3.84
CA GLY A 88 17.69 -5.42 5.11
C GLY A 88 16.70 -5.62 6.26
N TYR A 89 15.40 -5.60 6.00
CA TYR A 89 14.35 -5.89 6.98
C TYR A 89 13.74 -7.26 6.70
N ASP A 90 13.44 -8.02 7.78
CA ASP A 90 12.91 -9.37 7.65
C ASP A 90 13.86 -10.30 6.84
N ALA A 91 13.42 -11.50 6.51
CA ALA A 91 14.18 -12.47 5.73
C ALA A 91 13.35 -13.01 4.56
N PRO A 92 13.97 -13.22 3.38
CA PRO A 92 13.33 -13.94 2.29
C PRO A 92 12.92 -15.35 2.76
N GLN A 93 11.74 -15.77 2.37
CA GLN A 93 11.21 -17.08 2.68
C GLN A 93 10.69 -17.73 1.41
N TYR A 94 11.00 -19.02 1.23
CA TYR A 94 10.43 -19.84 0.17
C TYR A 94 9.55 -20.92 0.80
N ALA A 95 8.35 -21.06 0.30
CA ALA A 95 7.46 -22.16 0.67
C ALA A 95 6.91 -22.81 -0.60
N ASN A 96 6.91 -24.17 -0.61
CA ASN A 96 6.42 -24.97 -1.71
C ASN A 96 5.09 -25.63 -1.34
N VAL A 97 5.14 -26.76 -0.64
CA VAL A 97 3.96 -27.60 -0.35
C VAL A 97 3.30 -27.30 0.98
N GLN A 98 3.89 -26.44 1.77
CA GLN A 98 3.41 -26.06 3.11
C GLN A 98 3.15 -24.56 3.17
N TYR A 99 2.28 -24.13 4.10
CA TYR A 99 2.10 -22.73 4.39
C TYR A 99 3.34 -22.15 5.07
N PRO A 100 3.65 -20.85 4.85
CA PRO A 100 4.87 -20.24 5.37
C PRO A 100 4.94 -20.14 6.90
N TRP A 101 3.85 -20.31 7.60
CA TRP A 101 3.77 -20.35 9.08
C TRP A 101 3.82 -21.75 9.68
N GLU A 102 3.72 -22.82 8.89
CA GLU A 102 3.79 -24.19 9.40
C GLU A 102 5.11 -24.46 10.13
N GLY A 103 5.01 -25.02 11.32
CA GLY A 103 6.16 -25.24 12.21
C GLY A 103 6.60 -24.00 13.01
N HIS A 104 5.98 -22.83 12.79
CA HIS A 104 6.22 -21.60 13.54
C HIS A 104 5.03 -21.21 14.41
N GLU A 105 3.83 -21.21 13.83
CA GLU A 105 2.57 -20.95 14.52
C GLU A 105 1.54 -22.00 14.06
N ASP A 106 0.79 -22.55 15.01
CA ASP A 106 -0.29 -23.50 14.73
C ASP A 106 -1.59 -22.72 14.57
N ILE A 107 -1.91 -22.39 13.31
CA ILE A 107 -3.09 -21.59 12.95
C ILE A 107 -3.97 -22.34 11.97
N HIS A 108 -5.25 -22.01 11.96
CA HIS A 108 -6.27 -22.61 11.11
C HIS A 108 -6.87 -21.60 10.10
N PRO A 109 -7.51 -22.06 9.01
CA PRO A 109 -8.22 -21.17 8.10
C PRO A 109 -9.15 -20.21 8.83
N GLY A 110 -9.03 -18.90 8.52
CA GLY A 110 -9.69 -17.80 9.24
C GLY A 110 -8.83 -17.15 10.32
N GLU A 111 -7.59 -17.61 10.49
CA GLU A 111 -6.58 -16.99 11.36
C GLU A 111 -5.39 -16.53 10.52
N ILE A 112 -4.57 -15.64 11.08
CA ILE A 112 -3.29 -15.21 10.52
C ILE A 112 -2.24 -15.27 11.64
N PRO A 113 -0.93 -15.41 11.32
CA PRO A 113 0.12 -15.39 12.34
C PRO A 113 0.05 -14.13 13.20
N GLU A 114 0.15 -14.28 14.52
CA GLU A 114 0.11 -13.15 15.47
C GLU A 114 1.50 -12.81 16.04
N HIS A 115 2.36 -13.80 16.19
CA HIS A 115 3.70 -13.59 16.77
C HIS A 115 4.70 -13.11 15.73
N PHE A 116 4.58 -13.63 14.51
CA PHE A 116 5.42 -13.21 13.39
C PHE A 116 4.58 -12.91 12.15
N ASN A 117 4.05 -11.71 12.13
CA ASN A 117 3.37 -11.12 10.98
C ASN A 117 3.95 -9.73 10.72
N PRO A 118 5.08 -9.63 10.01
CA PRO A 118 5.74 -8.37 9.73
C PRO A 118 4.80 -7.30 9.20
N VAL A 119 4.92 -6.11 9.77
CA VAL A 119 4.20 -4.92 9.33
C VAL A 119 5.19 -3.85 8.95
N ALA A 120 5.11 -3.41 7.71
CA ALA A 120 5.91 -2.34 7.15
C ALA A 120 5.07 -1.05 7.14
N SER A 121 5.44 -0.07 7.96
CA SER A 121 4.78 1.23 8.01
C SER A 121 5.59 2.24 7.19
N TYR A 122 4.92 2.94 6.28
CA TYR A 122 5.50 3.88 5.34
C TYR A 122 4.87 5.26 5.48
N VAL A 123 5.68 6.31 5.28
CA VAL A 123 5.18 7.68 5.17
C VAL A 123 5.87 8.40 4.01
N LYS A 124 5.06 9.05 3.17
CA LYS A 124 5.50 9.92 2.07
C LYS A 124 4.83 11.28 2.19
N TYR A 125 5.63 12.33 2.05
CA TYR A 125 5.11 13.68 1.91
C TYR A 125 5.12 14.06 0.44
N PHE A 126 4.02 14.67 -0.04
CA PHE A 126 3.90 15.12 -1.43
C PHE A 126 2.98 16.33 -1.56
N THR A 127 3.14 17.04 -2.66
CA THR A 127 2.23 18.11 -3.07
C THR A 127 1.53 17.71 -4.37
N VAL A 128 0.24 17.94 -4.46
CA VAL A 128 -0.52 17.64 -5.69
C VAL A 128 0.00 18.54 -6.83
N PRO A 129 0.45 17.94 -7.96
CA PRO A 129 0.90 18.70 -9.12
C PRO A 129 -0.18 19.66 -9.65
N GLU A 130 0.23 20.83 -10.14
CA GLU A 130 -0.70 21.89 -10.57
C GLU A 130 -1.71 21.41 -11.61
N GLN A 131 -1.26 20.61 -12.59
CA GLN A 131 -2.10 20.05 -13.65
C GLN A 131 -3.16 19.06 -13.15
N MET A 132 -3.03 18.57 -11.91
CA MET A 132 -3.95 17.61 -11.29
C MET A 132 -4.93 18.28 -10.31
N LYS A 133 -4.67 19.53 -9.92
CA LYS A 133 -5.54 20.27 -8.98
C LYS A 133 -6.95 20.46 -9.53
N GLY A 134 -7.93 20.33 -8.64
CA GLY A 134 -9.35 20.49 -8.98
C GLY A 134 -9.95 19.35 -9.79
N LYS A 135 -9.19 18.27 -10.03
CA LYS A 135 -9.68 17.06 -10.69
C LYS A 135 -9.92 15.96 -9.66
N ARG A 136 -10.68 14.95 -10.02
CA ARG A 136 -10.71 13.71 -9.25
C ARG A 136 -9.33 13.10 -9.27
N LEU A 137 -8.76 12.85 -8.09
CA LEU A 137 -7.39 12.39 -7.91
C LEU A 137 -7.38 10.97 -7.36
N PHE A 138 -6.58 10.13 -7.96
CA PHE A 138 -6.39 8.74 -7.55
C PHE A 138 -4.92 8.44 -7.27
N ILE A 139 -4.69 7.46 -6.40
CA ILE A 139 -3.38 6.83 -6.19
C ILE A 139 -3.45 5.38 -6.64
N SER A 140 -2.40 4.91 -7.30
CA SER A 140 -2.23 3.51 -7.70
C SER A 140 -0.97 2.93 -7.07
N PHE A 141 -1.13 1.85 -6.31
CA PHE A 141 -0.06 0.97 -5.89
C PHE A 141 -0.05 -0.23 -6.83
N GLN A 142 0.95 -0.34 -7.69
CA GLN A 142 1.02 -1.39 -8.71
C GLN A 142 1.34 -2.77 -8.15
N GLY A 143 1.76 -2.85 -6.89
CA GLY A 143 1.97 -4.08 -6.15
C GLY A 143 2.38 -3.80 -4.71
N ALA A 144 1.65 -4.39 -3.77
CA ALA A 144 1.94 -4.36 -2.33
C ALA A 144 1.58 -5.71 -1.72
N GLU A 145 2.55 -6.38 -1.13
CA GLU A 145 2.40 -7.76 -0.65
C GLU A 145 2.37 -7.81 0.88
N SER A 146 1.33 -8.40 1.49
CA SER A 146 0.13 -9.03 0.94
C SER A 146 -1.09 -8.10 1.03
N GLY A 147 -1.28 -7.36 2.09
CA GLY A 147 -2.35 -6.40 2.27
C GLY A 147 -1.83 -5.00 2.57
N ILE A 148 -2.55 -3.98 2.14
CA ILE A 148 -2.21 -2.58 2.36
C ILE A 148 -3.38 -1.81 2.97
N ALA A 149 -3.13 -1.10 4.07
CA ALA A 149 -4.02 -0.10 4.64
C ALA A 149 -3.45 1.30 4.37
N LEU A 150 -4.29 2.25 3.98
CA LEU A 150 -3.91 3.58 3.51
C LEU A 150 -4.59 4.69 4.29
N TRP A 151 -3.83 5.74 4.63
CA TRP A 151 -4.32 6.98 5.22
C TRP A 151 -3.76 8.18 4.46
N LEU A 152 -4.56 9.23 4.36
CA LEU A 152 -4.10 10.52 3.86
C LEU A 152 -4.50 11.61 4.85
N ASN A 153 -3.52 12.41 5.28
CA ASN A 153 -3.72 13.51 6.24
C ASN A 153 -4.45 13.04 7.52
N GLY A 154 -4.09 11.86 8.04
CA GLY A 154 -4.66 11.28 9.25
C GLY A 154 -6.03 10.60 9.06
N GLN A 155 -6.61 10.62 7.86
CA GLN A 155 -7.89 10.02 7.57
C GLN A 155 -7.70 8.67 6.87
N PHE A 156 -8.40 7.63 7.33
CA PHE A 156 -8.37 6.31 6.69
C PHE A 156 -9.05 6.39 5.32
N VAL A 157 -8.30 6.03 4.30
CA VAL A 157 -8.75 6.01 2.90
C VAL A 157 -9.31 4.64 2.51
N GLY A 158 -8.56 3.56 2.83
CA GLY A 158 -9.01 2.24 2.47
C GLY A 158 -8.02 1.13 2.76
N TYR A 159 -8.44 -0.08 2.40
CA TYR A 159 -7.70 -1.34 2.54
C TYR A 159 -7.80 -2.18 1.26
N SER A 160 -6.75 -2.89 0.94
CA SER A 160 -6.73 -3.84 -0.18
C SER A 160 -5.85 -5.02 0.14
N GLU A 161 -6.31 -6.21 -0.23
CA GLU A 161 -5.50 -7.40 -0.41
C GLU A 161 -5.35 -7.67 -1.92
N ASP A 162 -4.58 -8.65 -2.34
CA ASP A 162 -4.15 -8.96 -3.70
C ASP A 162 -2.81 -8.29 -4.04
N SER A 163 -1.75 -9.08 -3.89
CA SER A 163 -0.36 -8.61 -3.99
C SER A 163 0.02 -8.08 -5.38
N PHE A 164 -0.55 -8.64 -6.45
CA PHE A 164 -0.05 -8.48 -7.82
C PHE A 164 -0.94 -7.65 -8.72
N THR A 165 -2.18 -7.44 -8.32
CA THR A 165 -3.13 -6.54 -9.00
C THR A 165 -3.02 -5.13 -8.42
N PRO A 166 -3.08 -4.06 -9.21
CA PRO A 166 -3.03 -2.70 -8.71
C PRO A 166 -4.09 -2.41 -7.65
N SER A 167 -3.67 -1.83 -6.54
CA SER A 167 -4.55 -1.32 -5.49
C SER A 167 -4.71 0.19 -5.68
N GLU A 168 -5.91 0.63 -6.04
CA GLU A 168 -6.20 2.01 -6.40
C GLU A 168 -7.26 2.62 -5.49
N PHE A 169 -7.03 3.87 -5.09
CA PHE A 169 -7.89 4.58 -4.16
C PHE A 169 -8.16 6.01 -4.63
N GLU A 170 -9.37 6.48 -4.48
CA GLU A 170 -9.71 7.89 -4.73
C GLU A 170 -9.26 8.74 -3.54
N LEU A 171 -8.52 9.80 -3.84
CA LEU A 171 -7.97 10.73 -2.84
C LEU A 171 -8.67 12.10 -2.85
N THR A 172 -9.61 12.34 -3.74
CA THR A 172 -10.21 13.66 -4.00
C THR A 172 -10.66 14.37 -2.73
N ASP A 173 -11.36 13.67 -1.84
CA ASP A 173 -11.91 14.25 -0.60
C ASP A 173 -10.90 14.33 0.55
N TYR A 174 -9.69 13.79 0.38
CA TYR A 174 -8.67 13.70 1.42
C TYR A 174 -7.49 14.65 1.21
N VAL A 175 -7.25 15.08 -0.03
CA VAL A 175 -6.13 15.99 -0.35
C VAL A 175 -6.42 17.41 0.13
N LYS A 176 -5.36 18.12 0.50
CA LYS A 176 -5.40 19.53 0.87
C LYS A 176 -4.38 20.32 0.05
N GLU A 177 -4.49 21.64 0.09
CA GLU A 177 -3.47 22.52 -0.48
C GLU A 177 -2.14 22.38 0.28
N GLY A 178 -1.03 22.46 -0.44
CA GLY A 178 0.31 22.33 0.09
C GLY A 178 0.72 20.87 0.30
N GLU A 179 1.46 20.63 1.37
CA GLU A 179 2.01 19.31 1.68
C GLU A 179 0.95 18.36 2.24
N ASN A 180 0.87 17.18 1.67
CA ASN A 180 0.03 16.07 2.11
C ASN A 180 0.89 14.97 2.71
N LYS A 181 0.42 14.36 3.80
CA LYS A 181 1.04 13.21 4.46
C LYS A 181 0.31 11.93 4.07
N LEU A 182 0.93 11.12 3.24
CA LEU A 182 0.47 9.78 2.90
C LEU A 182 1.09 8.79 3.87
N ALA A 183 0.29 7.98 4.52
CA ALA A 183 0.72 6.91 5.40
C ALA A 183 0.15 5.57 4.92
N ALA A 184 0.97 4.52 4.94
CA ALA A 184 0.55 3.18 4.58
C ALA A 184 1.10 2.15 5.55
N GLN A 185 0.33 1.08 5.80
CA GLN A 185 0.83 -0.14 6.44
C GLN A 185 0.65 -1.31 5.49
N VAL A 186 1.72 -2.06 5.28
CA VAL A 186 1.70 -3.30 4.50
C VAL A 186 1.90 -4.47 5.46
N PHE A 187 0.99 -5.44 5.38
CA PHE A 187 0.95 -6.65 6.21
C PHE A 187 1.47 -7.82 5.40
N LYS A 188 2.44 -8.57 5.95
CA LYS A 188 3.00 -9.74 5.24
C LYS A 188 1.99 -10.87 5.12
N TRP A 189 1.22 -11.12 6.17
CA TRP A 189 0.21 -12.17 6.21
C TRP A 189 -1.18 -11.59 6.44
N THR A 190 -2.10 -11.96 5.57
CA THR A 190 -3.52 -11.57 5.61
C THR A 190 -4.38 -12.80 5.31
N ALA A 191 -5.70 -12.64 5.26
CA ALA A 191 -6.59 -13.71 4.85
C ALA A 191 -6.26 -14.24 3.44
N SER A 192 -5.84 -13.36 2.51
CA SER A 192 -5.49 -13.76 1.15
C SER A 192 -4.25 -14.67 1.09
N SER A 193 -3.37 -14.60 2.09
CA SER A 193 -2.18 -15.44 2.16
C SER A 193 -2.48 -16.95 2.23
N TRP A 194 -3.71 -17.33 2.59
CA TRP A 194 -4.20 -18.70 2.48
C TRP A 194 -4.47 -19.16 1.04
N CYS A 195 -4.67 -18.21 0.13
CA CYS A 195 -5.04 -18.47 -1.27
C CYS A 195 -3.95 -18.05 -2.26
N GLU A 196 -3.07 -17.13 -1.85
CA GLU A 196 -1.97 -16.64 -2.70
C GLU A 196 -0.82 -17.64 -2.70
N ASP A 197 -0.35 -17.98 -3.89
CA ASP A 197 0.92 -18.62 -4.22
C ASP A 197 1.34 -19.81 -3.36
N GLN A 198 1.20 -20.98 -3.91
CA GLN A 198 1.54 -22.23 -3.25
C GLN A 198 3.04 -22.57 -3.34
N ASP A 199 3.69 -22.30 -4.45
CA ASP A 199 5.12 -22.56 -4.69
C ASP A 199 5.83 -21.25 -5.02
N PHE A 200 6.16 -20.46 -4.00
CA PHE A 200 6.55 -19.07 -4.21
C PHE A 200 7.48 -18.52 -3.13
N PHE A 201 8.23 -17.48 -3.49
CA PHE A 201 8.96 -16.66 -2.53
C PHE A 201 8.01 -15.71 -1.80
N ARG A 202 8.10 -15.70 -0.47
CA ARG A 202 7.32 -14.81 0.38
C ARG A 202 8.15 -13.58 0.75
N PHE A 203 7.93 -12.54 0.00
CA PHE A 203 8.44 -11.21 0.28
C PHE A 203 7.36 -10.35 0.95
N SER A 204 7.58 -9.06 1.04
CA SER A 204 6.55 -8.07 1.41
C SER A 204 7.04 -6.66 1.12
N GLY A 205 6.14 -5.71 1.24
CA GLY A 205 6.39 -4.30 1.00
C GLY A 205 5.72 -3.77 -0.27
N ILE A 206 5.99 -2.51 -0.59
CA ILE A 206 5.52 -1.85 -1.81
C ILE A 206 6.58 -2.10 -2.89
N PHE A 207 6.40 -3.17 -3.67
CA PHE A 207 7.46 -3.68 -4.56
C PHE A 207 7.32 -3.26 -6.02
N ARG A 208 6.22 -2.57 -6.38
CA ARG A 208 6.04 -1.93 -7.69
C ARG A 208 5.78 -0.45 -7.52
N GLU A 209 5.70 0.25 -8.65
CA GLU A 209 5.52 1.70 -8.70
C GLU A 209 4.29 2.20 -7.94
N VAL A 210 4.43 3.41 -7.41
CA VAL A 210 3.32 4.18 -6.84
C VAL A 210 3.22 5.50 -7.57
N TYR A 211 2.02 5.86 -8.03
CA TYR A 211 1.80 7.13 -8.71
C TYR A 211 0.41 7.70 -8.46
N LEU A 212 0.32 9.02 -8.58
CA LEU A 212 -0.94 9.75 -8.65
C LEU A 212 -1.37 9.90 -10.10
N TYR A 213 -2.68 9.85 -10.33
CA TYR A 213 -3.27 10.18 -11.62
C TYR A 213 -4.63 10.85 -11.44
N PRO A 214 -4.98 11.84 -12.28
CA PRO A 214 -6.29 12.44 -12.29
C PRO A 214 -7.22 11.68 -13.25
N VAL A 215 -8.50 11.69 -12.94
CA VAL A 215 -9.53 11.33 -13.91
C VAL A 215 -10.19 12.63 -14.38
N PRO A 216 -10.21 12.92 -15.68
CA PRO A 216 -10.88 14.10 -16.21
C PRO A 216 -12.39 14.03 -15.93
N ASP A 217 -12.98 15.19 -15.67
CA ASP A 217 -14.43 15.35 -15.74
C ASP A 217 -14.86 15.22 -17.21
N VAL A 218 -15.81 14.34 -17.49
CA VAL A 218 -16.36 14.12 -18.84
C VAL A 218 -17.64 14.92 -18.99
#